data_a3e428a6dea41aee99bcb6c58931db83
#
_entry.id   a3e428a6dea41aee99bcb6c58931db83
#
_cell.length_a   1.000
_cell.length_b   1.000
_cell.length_c   1.000
_cell.angle_alpha   90.00
_cell.angle_beta   90.00
_cell.angle_gamma   90.00
#
_symmetry.space_group_name_H-M   'P 1'
#
loop_
_entity.id
_entity.type
_entity.pdbx_description
1 polymer ?
#
loop_
_entity_poly.entity_id
_entity_poly.type
_entity_poly.pdbx_seq_one_letter_code
_entity_poly.pdbx_strand_id
1 'polypeptide(L)'
;DCNYRFWKSDTTTTDSDFAFSIKNITFEDLSLEYQNEISKLFVSGELSKAKASGNFSSQKQDVDIVSDITIRSFAYDKLQMQSNIPLHIDIEAQNDIEKAIATTNESIIEIGDMKFLLTGALSYKDTFSVDCSVSGKDIKLSETLSLFTNEGKEIFKGYKADGLLAFSMTAKGELTKDKMPQITANYNLENASLNYKKKKI
;
A
#
# COMPACT_ATOMS: atom_id res chain seq x y z
N ASP A 1 -19.61 -15.38 15.77
CA ASP A 1 -20.43 -14.28 16.30
C ASP A 1 -19.68 -12.96 16.10
N CYS A 2 -20.07 -12.21 15.05
CA CYS A 2 -19.49 -10.89 14.79
C CYS A 2 -20.20 -9.82 15.63
N ASN A 3 -19.50 -9.24 16.59
CA ASN A 3 -19.99 -8.19 17.49
C ASN A 3 -20.12 -6.81 16.85
N TYR A 4 -20.16 -6.69 15.52
CA TYR A 4 -20.14 -5.39 14.81
C TYR A 4 -21.46 -5.01 14.15
N ARG A 5 -22.61 -5.36 14.74
CA ARG A 5 -23.87 -4.77 14.32
C ARG A 5 -24.17 -3.52 15.16
N PHE A 6 -23.56 -2.41 14.82
CA PHE A 6 -23.87 -1.10 15.41
C PHE A 6 -25.18 -0.50 14.89
N TRP A 7 -25.79 -1.08 13.87
CA TRP A 7 -26.99 -0.56 13.24
C TRP A 7 -28.10 -1.61 13.31
N LYS A 8 -29.15 -1.30 14.07
CA LYS A 8 -30.44 -1.93 13.85
C LYS A 8 -31.05 -1.25 12.62
N SER A 9 -31.41 -2.01 11.61
CA SER A 9 -32.23 -1.51 10.51
C SER A 9 -33.64 -1.25 11.04
N ASP A 10 -33.89 -0.04 11.52
CA ASP A 10 -35.24 0.44 11.66
C ASP A 10 -35.72 0.81 10.26
N THR A 11 -36.75 0.09 9.81
CA THR A 11 -37.42 0.25 8.52
C THR A 11 -38.34 1.47 8.49
N THR A 12 -37.91 2.59 9.00
CA THR A 12 -38.54 3.90 8.79
C THR A 12 -37.61 4.73 7.92
N THR A 13 -37.93 4.75 6.63
CA THR A 13 -37.34 5.63 5.62
C THR A 13 -37.65 7.08 5.94
N THR A 14 -36.85 7.69 6.79
CA THR A 14 -36.61 9.11 6.73
C THR A 14 -35.18 9.27 6.22
N ASP A 15 -35.00 9.85 5.04
CA ASP A 15 -33.72 10.37 4.56
C ASP A 15 -33.24 11.42 5.59
N SER A 16 -32.62 10.95 6.64
CA SER A 16 -31.88 11.83 7.54
C SER A 16 -30.49 12.00 6.93
N ASP A 17 -30.22 13.18 6.41
CA ASP A 17 -28.89 13.62 6.04
C ASP A 17 -28.00 13.55 7.30
N PHE A 18 -27.39 12.39 7.49
CA PHE A 18 -26.49 12.16 8.60
C PHE A 18 -25.08 12.60 8.17
N ALA A 19 -24.52 13.53 8.92
CA ALA A 19 -23.16 13.97 8.73
C ALA A 19 -22.44 14.12 10.08
N PHE A 20 -21.21 13.63 10.14
CA PHE A 20 -20.33 13.84 11.28
C PHE A 20 -18.89 13.98 10.83
N SER A 21 -18.07 14.62 11.66
CA SER A 21 -16.65 14.76 11.43
C SER A 21 -15.87 14.12 12.57
N ILE A 22 -14.85 13.37 12.22
CA ILE A 22 -13.84 12.88 13.14
C ILE A 22 -12.60 13.75 12.94
N LYS A 23 -12.27 14.59 13.91
CA LYS A 23 -11.13 15.49 13.80
C LYS A 23 -9.79 14.78 13.98
N ASN A 24 -9.76 13.77 14.84
CA ASN A 24 -8.55 13.02 15.12
C ASN A 24 -8.87 11.70 15.82
N ILE A 25 -8.42 10.60 15.23
CA ILE A 25 -8.23 9.32 15.90
C ILE A 25 -6.74 9.06 15.89
N THR A 26 -6.17 8.75 17.04
CA THR A 26 -4.77 8.36 17.13
C THR A 26 -4.68 6.88 17.53
N PHE A 27 -3.86 6.14 16.80
CA PHE A 27 -3.45 4.78 17.14
C PHE A 27 -1.96 4.84 17.48
N GLU A 28 -1.58 4.20 18.57
CA GLU A 28 -0.19 4.15 19.03
C GLU A 28 0.15 2.70 19.44
N ASP A 29 1.37 2.28 19.15
CA ASP A 29 1.96 1.00 19.59
C ASP A 29 1.13 -0.24 19.22
N LEU A 30 0.70 -0.34 17.95
CA LEU A 30 -0.02 -1.50 17.44
C LEU A 30 0.93 -2.47 16.72
N SER A 31 0.78 -3.76 17.01
CA SER A 31 1.40 -4.83 16.22
C SER A 31 0.43 -5.31 15.16
N LEU A 32 0.91 -5.42 13.93
CA LEU A 32 0.16 -5.87 12.77
C LEU A 32 0.81 -7.13 12.22
N GLU A 33 0.00 -8.14 11.95
CA GLU A 33 0.45 -9.36 11.29
C GLU A 33 -0.57 -9.81 10.26
N TYR A 34 -0.11 -10.15 9.07
CA TYR A 34 -0.91 -10.72 8.00
C TYR A 34 -0.20 -11.93 7.40
N GLN A 35 -0.91 -13.05 7.34
CA GLN A 35 -0.43 -14.28 6.72
C GLN A 35 -1.45 -14.81 5.72
N ASN A 36 -0.98 -15.16 4.53
CA ASN A 36 -1.77 -15.83 3.51
C ASN A 36 -0.99 -17.05 2.99
N GLU A 37 -1.44 -18.24 3.34
CA GLU A 37 -0.77 -19.51 3.00
C GLU A 37 -0.86 -19.83 1.50
N ILE A 38 -1.94 -19.42 0.82
CA ILE A 38 -2.13 -19.69 -0.62
C ILE A 38 -1.14 -18.89 -1.43
N SER A 39 -1.00 -17.60 -1.17
CA SER A 39 -0.06 -16.72 -1.85
C SER A 39 1.36 -16.80 -1.26
N LYS A 40 1.54 -17.51 -0.13
CA LYS A 40 2.79 -17.54 0.65
C LYS A 40 3.29 -16.15 1.03
N LEU A 41 2.36 -15.25 1.33
CA LEU A 41 2.65 -13.90 1.78
C LEU A 41 2.59 -13.83 3.30
N PHE A 42 3.66 -13.34 3.91
CA PHE A 42 3.73 -13.00 5.31
C PHE A 42 4.21 -11.56 5.48
N VAL A 43 3.49 -10.78 6.26
CA VAL A 43 3.86 -9.40 6.59
C VAL A 43 3.63 -9.19 8.08
N SER A 44 4.62 -8.67 8.78
CA SER A 44 4.46 -8.19 10.15
C SER A 44 5.08 -6.82 10.32
N GLY A 45 4.50 -6.02 11.19
CA GLY A 45 4.99 -4.67 11.45
C GLY A 45 4.49 -4.12 12.77
N GLU A 46 5.14 -3.07 13.22
CA GLU A 46 4.75 -2.27 14.36
C GLU A 46 4.39 -0.87 13.90
N LEU A 47 3.17 -0.49 14.18
CA LEU A 47 2.68 0.86 13.96
C LEU A 47 3.03 1.67 15.21
N SER A 48 4.00 2.56 15.11
CA SER A 48 4.39 3.44 16.20
C SER A 48 3.36 4.54 16.41
N LYS A 49 2.82 5.07 15.31
CA LYS A 49 1.78 6.08 15.35
C LYS A 49 0.99 6.11 14.05
N ALA A 50 -0.33 6.21 14.18
CA ALA A 50 -1.19 6.63 13.08
C ALA A 50 -2.16 7.69 13.55
N LYS A 51 -2.47 8.61 12.65
CA LYS A 51 -3.54 9.60 12.82
C LYS A 51 -4.51 9.43 11.68
N ALA A 52 -5.79 9.43 12.01
CA ALA A 52 -6.86 9.44 11.03
C ALA A 52 -7.83 10.56 11.35
N SER A 53 -8.28 11.25 10.32
CA SER A 53 -9.36 12.24 10.37
C SER A 53 -10.29 12.03 9.19
N GLY A 54 -11.48 12.62 9.25
CA GLY A 54 -12.38 12.52 8.11
C GLY A 54 -13.72 13.18 8.34
N ASN A 55 -14.39 13.42 7.22
CA ASN A 55 -15.77 13.90 7.17
C ASN A 55 -16.65 12.82 6.56
N PHE A 56 -17.72 12.48 7.22
CA PHE A 56 -18.61 11.40 6.86
C PHE A 56 -20.03 11.91 6.70
N SER A 57 -20.62 11.64 5.56
CA SER A 57 -22.04 11.88 5.29
C SER A 57 -22.69 10.63 4.69
N SER A 58 -24.00 10.66 4.54
CA SER A 58 -24.73 9.59 3.84
C SER A 58 -24.33 9.42 2.37
N GLN A 59 -23.73 10.46 1.76
CA GLN A 59 -23.37 10.48 0.33
C GLN A 59 -21.86 10.41 0.10
N LYS A 60 -21.06 11.04 0.98
CA LYS A 60 -19.60 11.16 0.79
C LYS A 60 -18.85 10.95 2.10
N GLN A 61 -17.65 10.40 1.96
CA GLN A 61 -16.70 10.22 3.04
C GLN A 61 -15.34 10.71 2.57
N ASP A 62 -14.74 11.64 3.30
CA ASP A 62 -13.35 12.06 3.09
C ASP A 62 -12.54 11.51 4.27
N VAL A 63 -11.41 10.87 3.98
CA VAL A 63 -10.56 10.22 4.98
C VAL A 63 -9.11 10.57 4.73
N ASP A 64 -8.46 11.09 5.76
CA ASP A 64 -7.02 11.36 5.76
C ASP A 64 -6.34 10.44 6.77
N ILE A 65 -5.31 9.73 6.36
CA ILE A 65 -4.55 8.80 7.19
C ILE A 65 -3.06 9.09 7.04
N VAL A 66 -2.41 9.41 8.15
CA VAL A 66 -0.94 9.50 8.23
C VAL A 66 -0.45 8.46 9.21
N SER A 67 0.49 7.62 8.81
CA SER A 67 0.96 6.50 9.63
C SER A 67 2.45 6.24 9.46
N ASP A 68 3.12 5.98 10.60
CA ASP A 68 4.50 5.53 10.67
C ASP A 68 4.53 4.07 11.17
N ILE A 69 5.02 3.19 10.33
CA ILE A 69 5.08 1.75 10.56
C ILE A 69 6.54 1.29 10.43
N THR A 70 6.96 0.37 11.27
CA THR A 70 8.21 -0.38 11.07
C THR A 70 7.87 -1.78 10.56
N ILE A 71 8.21 -2.11 9.33
CA ILE A 71 8.08 -3.47 8.78
C ILE A 71 9.09 -4.37 9.48
N ARG A 72 8.60 -5.31 10.30
CA ARG A 72 9.44 -6.27 11.04
C ARG A 72 9.83 -7.44 10.16
N SER A 73 8.90 -7.91 9.35
CA SER A 73 9.15 -9.01 8.41
C SER A 73 8.24 -8.87 7.18
N PHE A 74 8.80 -9.15 6.03
CA PHE A 74 8.07 -9.34 4.79
C PHE A 74 8.65 -10.54 4.06
N ALA A 75 7.81 -11.51 3.75
CA ALA A 75 8.17 -12.67 2.96
C ALA A 75 7.10 -12.96 1.90
N TYR A 76 7.52 -13.23 0.68
CA TYR A 76 6.67 -13.66 -0.41
C TYR A 76 7.37 -14.79 -1.19
N ASP A 77 6.86 -16.00 -1.03
CA ASP A 77 7.51 -17.24 -1.51
C ASP A 77 8.97 -17.32 -1.02
N LYS A 78 9.94 -17.18 -1.90
CA LYS A 78 11.39 -17.21 -1.59
C LYS A 78 12.00 -15.82 -1.38
N LEU A 79 11.21 -14.76 -1.59
CA LEU A 79 11.67 -13.40 -1.44
C LEU A 79 11.46 -12.95 0.01
N GLN A 80 12.50 -12.43 0.63
CA GLN A 80 12.43 -11.83 1.96
C GLN A 80 13.05 -10.44 1.94
N MET A 81 12.41 -9.50 2.62
CA MET A 81 12.97 -8.16 2.83
C MET A 81 13.73 -8.10 4.16
N GLN A 82 14.57 -7.08 4.29
CA GLN A 82 15.21 -6.77 5.57
C GLN A 82 14.15 -6.51 6.66
N SER A 83 14.50 -6.77 7.90
CA SER A 83 13.69 -6.34 9.04
C SER A 83 13.94 -4.88 9.40
N ASN A 84 12.98 -4.29 10.10
CA ASN A 84 13.03 -2.92 10.61
C ASN A 84 13.11 -1.85 9.50
N ILE A 85 12.37 -2.05 8.41
CA ILE A 85 12.26 -1.06 7.34
C ILE A 85 11.18 -0.04 7.73
N PRO A 86 11.53 1.25 7.78
CA PRO A 86 10.52 2.29 8.01
C PRO A 86 9.60 2.37 6.79
N LEU A 87 8.30 2.44 7.07
CA LEU A 87 7.22 2.66 6.11
C LEU A 87 6.41 3.86 6.61
N HIS A 88 6.40 4.93 5.83
CA HIS A 88 5.50 6.06 6.04
C HIS A 88 4.38 6.03 5.01
N ILE A 89 3.16 6.30 5.46
CA ILE A 89 1.96 6.34 4.63
C ILE A 89 1.24 7.66 4.90
N ASP A 90 0.93 8.38 3.84
CA ASP A 90 0.11 9.59 3.87
C ASP A 90 -0.95 9.46 2.77
N ILE A 91 -2.18 9.15 3.17
CA ILE A 91 -3.30 8.83 2.28
C ILE A 91 -4.42 9.82 2.49
N GLU A 92 -4.79 10.48 1.39
CA GLU A 92 -6.03 11.24 1.26
C GLU A 92 -6.99 10.48 0.34
N ALA A 93 -8.12 10.05 0.88
CA ALA A 93 -9.11 9.27 0.16
C ALA A 93 -10.51 9.89 0.25
N GLN A 94 -11.23 9.82 -0.85
CA GLN A 94 -12.62 10.23 -0.94
C GLN A 94 -13.47 9.04 -1.39
N ASN A 95 -14.58 8.81 -0.72
CA ASN A 95 -15.53 7.77 -1.07
C ASN A 95 -16.89 8.39 -1.40
N ASP A 96 -17.33 8.21 -2.64
CA ASP A 96 -18.67 8.55 -3.09
C ASP A 96 -19.57 7.31 -2.93
N ILE A 97 -20.42 7.31 -1.91
CA ILE A 97 -21.25 6.15 -1.55
C ILE A 97 -22.30 5.87 -2.61
N GLU A 98 -22.89 6.91 -3.20
CA GLU A 98 -23.91 6.77 -4.23
C GLU A 98 -23.35 6.12 -5.50
N LYS A 99 -22.17 6.55 -5.92
CA LYS A 99 -21.46 5.96 -7.05
C LYS A 99 -20.74 4.67 -6.69
N ALA A 100 -20.57 4.38 -5.40
CA ALA A 100 -19.75 3.29 -4.88
C ALA A 100 -18.32 3.30 -5.43
N ILE A 101 -17.68 4.47 -5.35
CA ILE A 101 -16.32 4.72 -5.84
C ILE A 101 -15.51 5.38 -4.74
N ALA A 102 -14.39 4.76 -4.39
CA ALA A 102 -13.34 5.36 -3.56
C ALA A 102 -12.19 5.82 -4.44
N THR A 103 -11.70 7.04 -4.22
CA THR A 103 -10.61 7.64 -5.00
C THR A 103 -9.50 8.16 -4.09
N THR A 104 -8.27 8.14 -4.60
CA THR A 104 -7.13 8.87 -4.03
C THR A 104 -6.36 9.56 -5.14
N ASN A 105 -5.96 10.81 -4.89
CA ASN A 105 -5.34 11.62 -5.94
C ASN A 105 -3.83 11.79 -5.75
N GLU A 106 -3.34 11.86 -4.53
CA GLU A 106 -1.92 12.17 -4.24
C GLU A 106 -1.47 11.49 -2.93
N SER A 107 -1.75 10.21 -2.78
CA SER A 107 -1.26 9.47 -1.61
C SER A 107 0.23 9.14 -1.73
N ILE A 108 0.94 9.29 -0.62
CA ILE A 108 2.38 9.06 -0.53
C ILE A 108 2.64 7.81 0.27
N ILE A 109 3.55 6.98 -0.25
CA ILE A 109 4.10 5.82 0.45
C ILE A 109 5.63 5.95 0.41
N GLU A 110 6.27 5.94 1.58
CA GLU A 110 7.72 5.97 1.66
C GLU A 110 8.23 4.69 2.33
N ILE A 111 9.13 3.97 1.67
CA ILE A 111 9.75 2.73 2.15
C ILE A 111 11.25 2.96 2.26
N GLY A 112 11.77 3.09 3.49
CA GLY A 112 13.10 3.61 3.70
C GLY A 112 13.20 5.04 3.16
N ASP A 113 14.17 5.28 2.27
CA ASP A 113 14.35 6.59 1.61
C ASP A 113 13.63 6.68 0.24
N MET A 114 12.91 5.64 -0.15
CA MET A 114 12.22 5.58 -1.45
C MET A 114 10.80 6.09 -1.34
N LYS A 115 10.46 7.06 -2.17
CA LYS A 115 9.14 7.69 -2.22
C LYS A 115 8.34 7.24 -3.42
N PHE A 116 7.08 6.87 -3.17
CA PHE A 116 6.11 6.45 -4.16
C PHE A 116 4.86 7.30 -4.08
N LEU A 117 4.31 7.62 -5.23
CA LEU A 117 3.03 8.30 -5.38
C LEU A 117 1.98 7.28 -5.79
N LEU A 118 0.88 7.22 -5.04
CA LEU A 118 -0.30 6.39 -5.33
C LEU A 118 -1.46 7.29 -5.73
N THR A 119 -2.05 6.99 -6.88
CA THR A 119 -3.30 7.62 -7.35
C THR A 119 -4.26 6.54 -7.82
N GLY A 120 -5.56 6.81 -7.80
CA GLY A 120 -6.49 5.88 -8.43
C GLY A 120 -7.88 5.86 -7.86
N ALA A 121 -8.65 4.90 -8.35
CA ALA A 121 -10.03 4.66 -7.98
C ALA A 121 -10.32 3.17 -7.78
N LEU A 122 -11.18 2.89 -6.81
CA LEU A 122 -11.77 1.59 -6.56
C LEU A 122 -13.28 1.71 -6.73
N SER A 123 -13.87 0.92 -7.62
CA SER A 123 -15.33 0.79 -7.73
C SER A 123 -15.79 -0.51 -7.10
N TYR A 124 -16.89 -0.47 -6.33
CA TYR A 124 -17.38 -1.63 -5.57
C TYR A 124 -18.92 -1.81 -5.66
N LYS A 125 -19.57 -1.18 -6.64
CA LYS A 125 -21.04 -1.22 -6.77
C LYS A 125 -21.55 -2.62 -7.12
N ASP A 126 -21.18 -3.10 -8.31
CA ASP A 126 -21.65 -4.39 -8.85
C ASP A 126 -20.52 -5.41 -8.90
N THR A 127 -19.36 -4.95 -9.35
CA THR A 127 -18.14 -5.75 -9.42
C THR A 127 -17.00 -4.91 -8.87
N PHE A 128 -16.16 -5.52 -8.04
CA PHE A 128 -14.98 -4.82 -7.56
C PHE A 128 -14.01 -4.60 -8.72
N SER A 129 -13.67 -3.34 -8.99
CA SER A 129 -12.72 -2.97 -10.02
C SER A 129 -11.75 -1.91 -9.54
N VAL A 130 -10.55 -1.94 -10.09
CA VAL A 130 -9.45 -1.02 -9.78
C VAL A 130 -9.03 -0.24 -11.01
N ASP A 131 -8.64 1.01 -10.83
CA ASP A 131 -7.93 1.85 -11.78
C ASP A 131 -6.91 2.67 -10.98
N CYS A 132 -5.77 2.05 -10.66
CA CYS A 132 -4.77 2.61 -9.77
C CYS A 132 -3.42 2.72 -10.46
N SER A 133 -2.65 3.72 -10.08
CA SER A 133 -1.28 3.94 -10.52
C SER A 133 -0.35 4.17 -9.33
N VAL A 134 0.81 3.52 -9.37
CA VAL A 134 1.92 3.75 -8.45
C VAL A 134 3.11 4.20 -9.25
N SER A 135 3.76 5.28 -8.85
CA SER A 135 4.97 5.77 -9.51
C SER A 135 6.04 6.16 -8.49
N GLY A 136 7.30 6.06 -8.89
CA GLY A 136 8.45 6.51 -8.14
C GLY A 136 9.52 7.08 -9.06
N LYS A 137 10.24 8.09 -8.57
CA LYS A 137 11.34 8.73 -9.28
C LYS A 137 12.55 8.82 -8.37
N ASP A 138 13.72 8.92 -9.00
CA ASP A 138 15.01 9.09 -8.32
C ASP A 138 15.33 8.01 -7.27
N ILE A 139 14.78 6.81 -7.47
CA ILE A 139 14.99 5.66 -6.59
C ILE A 139 16.38 5.11 -6.84
N LYS A 140 17.25 5.12 -5.83
CA LYS A 140 18.59 4.55 -5.95
C LYS A 140 18.53 3.02 -6.03
N LEU A 141 19.12 2.45 -7.07
CA LEU A 141 19.18 1.01 -7.24
C LEU A 141 19.89 0.29 -6.09
N SER A 142 20.88 0.96 -5.46
CA SER A 142 21.56 0.43 -4.26
C SER A 142 20.63 0.28 -3.07
N GLU A 143 19.71 1.23 -2.86
CA GLU A 143 18.70 1.19 -1.80
C GLU A 143 17.68 0.09 -2.05
N THR A 144 17.20 -0.03 -3.29
CA THR A 144 16.31 -1.13 -3.68
C THR A 144 16.92 -2.50 -3.37
N LEU A 145 18.19 -2.72 -3.73
CA LEU A 145 18.87 -3.98 -3.42
C LEU A 145 19.08 -4.19 -1.92
N SER A 146 19.25 -3.12 -1.16
CA SER A 146 19.45 -3.21 0.29
C SER A 146 18.21 -3.70 1.05
N LEU A 147 17.01 -3.57 0.47
CA LEU A 147 15.77 -4.05 1.08
C LEU A 147 15.72 -5.56 1.26
N PHE A 148 16.49 -6.31 0.47
CA PHE A 148 16.42 -7.77 0.52
C PHE A 148 17.34 -8.36 1.58
N THR A 149 16.83 -9.35 2.32
CA THR A 149 17.58 -10.08 3.35
C THR A 149 18.67 -10.98 2.77
N ASN A 150 19.48 -11.58 3.63
CA ASN A 150 20.52 -12.51 3.22
C ASN A 150 20.00 -13.72 2.44
N GLU A 151 18.78 -14.20 2.69
CA GLU A 151 18.15 -15.29 1.95
C GLU A 151 17.69 -14.82 0.57
N GLY A 152 17.06 -13.67 0.47
CA GLY A 152 16.79 -13.00 -0.80
C GLY A 152 18.09 -12.52 -1.49
N LYS A 153 19.12 -12.18 -0.71
CA LYS A 153 20.45 -11.82 -1.20
C LYS A 153 21.26 -12.99 -1.79
N GLU A 154 20.86 -14.23 -1.62
CA GLU A 154 21.50 -15.31 -2.40
C GLU A 154 21.32 -15.07 -3.89
N ILE A 155 20.17 -14.51 -4.29
CA ILE A 155 19.92 -14.09 -5.67
C ILE A 155 20.78 -12.86 -6.02
N PHE A 156 21.00 -11.93 -5.08
CA PHE A 156 21.71 -10.67 -5.30
C PHE A 156 23.10 -10.62 -4.67
N LYS A 157 23.57 -11.73 -4.08
CA LYS A 157 24.86 -11.82 -3.40
C LYS A 157 26.03 -11.49 -4.33
N GLY A 158 26.78 -10.49 -3.96
CA GLY A 158 27.92 -10.02 -4.75
C GLY A 158 27.57 -9.00 -5.83
N TYR A 159 26.28 -8.70 -6.01
CA TYR A 159 25.86 -7.60 -6.87
C TYR A 159 26.00 -6.27 -6.16
N LYS A 160 26.47 -5.28 -6.89
CA LYS A 160 26.43 -3.87 -6.54
C LYS A 160 25.69 -3.15 -7.66
N ALA A 161 24.69 -2.38 -7.31
CA ALA A 161 23.97 -1.56 -8.26
C ALA A 161 24.18 -0.09 -7.92
N ASP A 162 24.40 0.71 -8.94
CA ASP A 162 24.45 2.16 -8.89
C ASP A 162 23.51 2.70 -9.96
N GLY A 163 23.06 3.94 -9.79
CA GLY A 163 22.14 4.61 -10.70
C GLY A 163 20.76 4.80 -10.12
N LEU A 164 19.91 5.43 -10.90
CA LEU A 164 18.54 5.81 -10.51
C LEU A 164 17.53 5.02 -11.32
N LEU A 165 16.44 4.65 -10.66
CA LEU A 165 15.25 4.05 -11.24
C LEU A 165 14.11 5.05 -11.14
N ALA A 166 13.42 5.27 -12.25
CA ALA A 166 12.07 5.80 -12.27
C ALA A 166 11.13 4.73 -12.82
N PHE A 167 9.96 4.57 -12.21
CA PHE A 167 8.96 3.64 -12.71
C PHE A 167 7.55 4.18 -12.54
N SER A 168 6.62 3.66 -13.34
CA SER A 168 5.20 3.78 -13.14
C SER A 168 4.53 2.43 -13.42
N MET A 169 3.61 2.05 -12.55
CA MET A 169 2.83 0.84 -12.67
C MET A 169 1.36 1.19 -12.57
N THR A 170 0.54 0.66 -13.47
CA THR A 170 -0.91 0.81 -13.44
C THR A 170 -1.55 -0.56 -13.29
N ALA A 171 -2.64 -0.63 -12.52
CA ALA A 171 -3.51 -1.79 -12.42
C ALA A 171 -4.93 -1.35 -12.79
N LYS A 172 -5.51 -1.94 -13.85
CA LYS A 172 -6.82 -1.54 -14.36
C LYS A 172 -7.68 -2.73 -14.71
N GLY A 173 -8.92 -2.73 -14.23
CA GLY A 173 -9.92 -3.73 -14.55
C GLY A 173 -10.58 -4.36 -13.33
N GLU A 174 -11.38 -5.39 -13.59
CA GLU A 174 -12.11 -6.12 -12.55
C GLU A 174 -11.16 -7.00 -11.71
N LEU A 175 -11.43 -7.06 -10.41
CA LEU A 175 -10.77 -7.95 -9.48
C LEU A 175 -11.81 -8.91 -8.88
N THR A 176 -11.82 -10.13 -9.36
CA THR A 176 -12.71 -11.21 -8.92
C THR A 176 -11.91 -12.49 -8.68
N LYS A 177 -12.58 -13.58 -8.30
CA LYS A 177 -11.91 -14.88 -8.19
C LYS A 177 -11.33 -15.38 -9.51
N ASP A 178 -11.96 -14.99 -10.63
CA ASP A 178 -11.65 -15.49 -11.97
C ASP A 178 -11.01 -14.45 -12.89
N LYS A 179 -10.98 -13.18 -12.46
CA LYS A 179 -10.43 -12.06 -13.24
C LYS A 179 -9.45 -11.25 -12.40
N MET A 180 -8.29 -10.97 -12.98
CA MET A 180 -7.29 -10.07 -12.42
C MET A 180 -7.19 -8.79 -13.24
N PRO A 181 -6.95 -7.63 -12.61
CA PRO A 181 -6.69 -6.40 -13.32
C PRO A 181 -5.50 -6.55 -14.28
N GLN A 182 -5.56 -5.84 -15.39
CA GLN A 182 -4.40 -5.71 -16.27
C GLN A 182 -3.35 -4.83 -15.59
N ILE A 183 -2.14 -5.36 -15.46
CA ILE A 183 -1.00 -4.64 -14.91
C ILE A 183 -0.09 -4.21 -16.05
N THR A 184 0.23 -2.92 -16.10
CA THR A 184 1.22 -2.36 -17.02
C THR A 184 2.29 -1.67 -16.22
N ALA A 185 3.56 -1.93 -16.53
CA ALA A 185 4.69 -1.30 -15.87
C ALA A 185 5.64 -0.68 -16.91
N ASN A 186 6.06 0.54 -16.65
CA ASN A 186 7.10 1.25 -17.38
C ASN A 186 8.23 1.58 -16.42
N TYR A 187 9.47 1.51 -16.88
CA TYR A 187 10.62 1.90 -16.07
C TYR A 187 11.68 2.59 -16.95
N ASN A 188 12.43 3.46 -16.30
CA ASN A 188 13.60 4.11 -16.87
C ASN A 188 14.77 3.97 -15.90
N LEU A 189 15.95 3.69 -16.42
CA LEU A 189 17.18 3.59 -15.65
C LEU A 189 18.16 4.66 -16.12
N GLU A 190 18.67 5.46 -15.18
CA GLU A 190 19.63 6.51 -15.47
C GLU A 190 20.95 6.21 -14.78
N ASN A 191 22.05 6.31 -15.57
CA ASN A 191 23.41 6.04 -15.12
C ASN A 191 23.53 4.69 -14.38
N ALA A 192 22.74 3.69 -14.82
CA ALA A 192 22.63 2.42 -14.14
C ALA A 192 23.85 1.54 -14.42
N SER A 193 24.40 0.96 -13.38
CA SER A 193 25.41 -0.09 -13.48
C SER A 193 25.11 -1.22 -12.52
N LEU A 194 25.35 -2.45 -12.95
CA LEU A 194 25.23 -3.63 -12.14
C LEU A 194 26.55 -4.40 -12.19
N ASN A 195 27.26 -4.43 -11.09
CA ASN A 195 28.55 -5.09 -10.97
C ASN A 195 28.42 -6.36 -10.12
N TYR A 196 28.93 -7.47 -10.61
CA TYR A 196 29.00 -8.73 -9.88
C TYR A 196 30.44 -9.05 -9.48
N LYS A 197 30.70 -9.11 -8.18
CA LYS A 197 31.99 -9.55 -7.64
C LYS A 197 31.88 -10.99 -7.16
N LYS A 198 32.39 -11.94 -7.96
CA LYS A 198 32.60 -13.31 -7.51
C LYS A 198 33.70 -13.30 -6.44
N LYS A 199 33.40 -13.76 -5.21
CA LYS A 199 34.47 -14.04 -4.25
C LYS A 199 35.34 -15.15 -4.84
N LYS A 200 36.64 -14.89 -5.05
CA LYS A 200 37.60 -15.98 -5.25
C LYS A 200 37.57 -16.81 -3.95
N ILE A 201 37.25 -18.08 -4.10
CA ILE A 201 37.40 -19.11 -3.09
C ILE A 201 38.88 -19.39 -2.95
#